data_c30466e6e59f2a92392f0a209cdb7df1
#
_entry.id   c30466e6e59f2a92392f0a209cdb7df1
#
_cell.length_a   1.000
_cell.length_b   1.000
_cell.length_c   1.000
_cell.angle_alpha   90.00
_cell.angle_beta   90.00
_cell.angle_gamma   90.00
#
_symmetry.space_group_name_H-M   'P 1'
#
loop_
_entity.id
_entity.type
_entity.pdbx_description
1 polymer ?
#
loop_
_entity_poly.entity_id
_entity_poly.type
_entity_poly.pdbx_seq_one_letter_code
_entity_poly.pdbx_strand_id
1 'polypeptide(L)'
;VVCGPLVAMVSKVDGVRSLDALRELVHSGAEPEYQLFYGHTPLKSGRVNAACLSQWWLAPFVAGGERYPTAEHYMMASKAELFGDYEAAETIRQAPDPKTAKILGREVANFDAEKWERHRYDIVVDGNLEKFRQHAELREFLLSTGDKVIVEASKMDLVWGSGVARDDKNATRPDYWRGQNLLGFALMEVREQLRG
;
A
#
# COMPACT_ATOMS: atom_id res chain seq x y z
N VAL A 1 36.19 -26.94 20.55
CA VAL A 1 35.50 -26.17 19.48
C VAL A 1 34.16 -25.76 20.06
N VAL A 2 34.08 -24.52 20.54
CA VAL A 2 32.84 -23.92 21.10
C VAL A 2 32.05 -23.36 19.93
N CYS A 3 30.96 -24.02 19.58
CA CYS A 3 29.98 -23.52 18.63
C CYS A 3 29.23 -22.38 19.34
N GLY A 4 29.56 -21.12 19.01
CA GLY A 4 28.82 -19.98 19.48
C GLY A 4 27.38 -19.98 18.94
N PRO A 5 26.42 -19.39 19.65
CA PRO A 5 25.04 -19.37 19.19
C PRO A 5 24.95 -18.62 17.86
N LEU A 6 24.36 -19.26 16.84
CA LEU A 6 23.91 -18.59 15.61
C LEU A 6 22.87 -17.57 16.06
N VAL A 7 23.27 -16.32 16.19
CA VAL A 7 22.31 -15.21 16.29
C VAL A 7 21.60 -15.18 14.94
N ALA A 8 20.37 -15.65 14.92
CA ALA A 8 19.49 -15.46 13.78
C ALA A 8 19.47 -13.96 13.49
N MET A 9 20.07 -13.55 12.38
CA MET A 9 19.93 -12.18 11.89
C MET A 9 18.47 -12.00 11.53
N VAL A 10 17.71 -11.37 12.42
CA VAL A 10 16.37 -10.86 12.09
C VAL A 10 16.59 -9.86 10.96
N SER A 11 16.24 -10.26 9.75
CA SER A 11 16.38 -9.41 8.58
C SER A 11 15.38 -8.27 8.69
N LYS A 12 15.85 -7.12 9.11
CA LYS A 12 15.04 -5.90 9.12
C LYS A 12 14.69 -5.54 7.69
N VAL A 13 13.42 -5.59 7.37
CA VAL A 13 12.88 -5.06 6.09
C VAL A 13 12.66 -3.54 6.15
N ASP A 14 13.01 -2.91 7.27
CA ASP A 14 12.92 -1.46 7.46
C ASP A 14 13.76 -0.75 6.39
N GLY A 15 13.18 0.29 5.78
CA GLY A 15 13.83 1.02 4.69
C GLY A 15 13.73 0.37 3.31
N VAL A 16 13.15 -0.82 3.16
CA VAL A 16 12.87 -1.41 1.84
C VAL A 16 11.66 -0.71 1.21
N ARG A 17 11.90 -0.01 0.08
CA ARG A 17 10.90 0.83 -0.59
C ARG A 17 10.68 0.47 -2.07
N SER A 18 11.37 -0.54 -2.57
CA SER A 18 11.27 -0.97 -3.97
C SER A 18 11.45 -2.48 -4.11
N LEU A 19 10.98 -3.01 -5.24
CA LEU A 19 11.16 -4.41 -5.58
C LEU A 19 12.64 -4.77 -5.74
N ASP A 20 13.45 -3.87 -6.29
CA ASP A 20 14.89 -4.14 -6.47
C ASP A 20 15.60 -4.19 -5.12
N ALA A 21 15.31 -3.27 -4.20
CA ALA A 21 15.84 -3.32 -2.83
C ALA A 21 15.42 -4.61 -2.08
N LEU A 22 14.17 -5.08 -2.29
CA LEU A 22 13.72 -6.35 -1.72
C LEU A 22 14.48 -7.54 -2.31
N ARG A 23 14.71 -7.57 -3.63
CA ARG A 23 15.50 -8.61 -4.31
C ARG A 23 16.93 -8.64 -3.79
N GLU A 24 17.58 -7.48 -3.67
CA GLU A 24 18.93 -7.37 -3.10
C GLU A 24 18.97 -7.93 -1.68
N LEU A 25 18.00 -7.59 -0.84
CA LEU A 25 17.89 -8.13 0.53
C LEU A 25 17.78 -9.66 0.53
N VAL A 26 16.91 -10.24 -0.31
CA VAL A 26 16.74 -11.70 -0.41
C VAL A 26 18.00 -12.36 -0.98
N HIS A 27 18.63 -11.77 -1.99
CA HIS A 27 19.89 -12.28 -2.56
C HIS A 27 21.07 -12.20 -1.59
N SER A 28 21.02 -11.31 -0.59
CA SER A 28 22.01 -11.28 0.50
C SER A 28 21.86 -12.41 1.53
N GLY A 29 20.86 -13.29 1.35
CA GLY A 29 20.58 -14.43 2.23
C GLY A 29 19.52 -14.16 3.30
N ALA A 30 18.82 -13.02 3.22
CA ALA A 30 17.69 -12.76 4.12
C ALA A 30 16.47 -13.57 3.71
N GLU A 31 15.72 -14.07 4.70
CA GLU A 31 14.49 -14.83 4.53
C GLU A 31 13.31 -14.08 5.18
N PRO A 32 12.81 -13.01 4.55
CA PRO A 32 11.71 -12.25 5.12
C PRO A 32 10.40 -13.05 5.12
N GLU A 33 9.58 -12.84 6.14
CA GLU A 33 8.18 -13.28 6.12
C GLU A 33 7.33 -12.33 5.30
N TYR A 34 6.17 -12.79 4.84
CA TYR A 34 5.28 -12.02 3.97
C TYR A 34 3.86 -11.92 4.53
N GLN A 35 3.27 -10.73 4.46
CA GLN A 35 1.85 -10.48 4.69
C GLN A 35 1.17 -10.25 3.35
N LEU A 36 0.52 -11.27 2.81
CA LEU A 36 -0.22 -11.15 1.56
C LEU A 36 -1.63 -10.62 1.82
N PHE A 37 -2.10 -9.69 0.97
CA PHE A 37 -3.49 -9.27 0.94
C PHE A 37 -4.00 -9.14 -0.50
N TYR A 38 -5.31 -9.26 -0.66
CA TYR A 38 -6.03 -9.03 -1.91
C TYR A 38 -7.50 -8.75 -1.60
N GLY A 39 -8.08 -7.79 -2.35
CA GLY A 39 -9.48 -7.40 -2.17
C GLY A 39 -9.70 -6.50 -0.95
N HIS A 40 -10.94 -6.05 -0.77
CA HIS A 40 -11.33 -5.05 0.22
C HIS A 40 -12.61 -5.42 0.98
N THR A 41 -13.06 -6.68 0.89
CA THR A 41 -14.31 -7.12 1.51
C THR A 41 -14.08 -7.43 2.99
N PRO A 42 -14.83 -6.76 3.90
CA PRO A 42 -14.80 -7.09 5.32
C PRO A 42 -15.26 -8.53 5.61
N LEU A 43 -14.76 -9.09 6.68
CA LEU A 43 -15.30 -10.35 7.21
C LEU A 43 -16.74 -10.17 7.69
N LYS A 44 -17.56 -11.20 7.54
CA LYS A 44 -18.95 -11.21 8.09
C LYS A 44 -19.00 -10.99 9.59
N SER A 45 -17.94 -11.32 10.31
CA SER A 45 -17.80 -11.09 11.76
C SER A 45 -17.58 -9.63 12.15
N GLY A 46 -17.36 -8.72 11.18
CA GLY A 46 -16.96 -7.34 11.43
C GLY A 46 -15.49 -7.16 11.89
N ARG A 47 -14.76 -8.24 12.12
CA ARG A 47 -13.35 -8.15 12.55
C ARG A 47 -12.47 -7.63 11.42
N VAL A 48 -11.52 -6.76 11.77
CA VAL A 48 -10.48 -6.28 10.85
C VAL A 48 -9.62 -7.46 10.39
N ASN A 49 -9.28 -7.48 9.12
CA ASN A 49 -8.40 -8.46 8.48
C ASN A 49 -7.49 -7.80 7.45
N ALA A 50 -6.68 -8.59 6.76
CA ALA A 50 -5.73 -8.08 5.77
C ALA A 50 -6.35 -7.26 4.62
N ALA A 51 -7.66 -7.38 4.38
CA ALA A 51 -8.35 -6.55 3.39
C ALA A 51 -8.35 -5.06 3.76
N CYS A 52 -8.14 -4.70 5.05
CA CYS A 52 -8.01 -3.32 5.49
C CYS A 52 -6.78 -2.61 4.89
N LEU A 53 -5.79 -3.35 4.42
CA LEU A 53 -4.60 -2.84 3.74
C LEU A 53 -4.92 -2.30 2.34
N SER A 54 -6.06 -2.69 1.76
CA SER A 54 -6.48 -2.20 0.44
C SER A 54 -6.78 -0.70 0.45
N GLN A 55 -6.44 -0.04 -0.66
CA GLN A 55 -6.85 1.34 -0.95
C GLN A 55 -8.38 1.49 -1.00
N TRP A 56 -9.10 0.42 -1.30
CA TRP A 56 -10.55 0.39 -1.47
C TRP A 56 -11.32 0.07 -0.18
N TRP A 57 -10.63 -0.23 0.91
CA TRP A 57 -11.28 -0.45 2.19
C TRP A 57 -12.00 0.81 2.67
N LEU A 58 -13.30 0.66 3.00
CA LEU A 58 -14.10 1.78 3.51
C LEU A 58 -13.64 2.13 4.93
N ALA A 59 -12.92 3.22 5.04
CA ALA A 59 -12.43 3.81 6.29
C ALA A 59 -12.30 5.32 6.08
N PRO A 60 -13.39 6.09 6.29
CA PRO A 60 -13.36 7.51 6.05
C PRO A 60 -12.38 8.23 6.96
N PHE A 61 -11.54 9.11 6.40
CA PHE A 61 -10.58 9.90 7.14
C PHE A 61 -10.51 11.33 6.61
N VAL A 62 -9.87 12.22 7.36
CA VAL A 62 -9.66 13.62 7.02
C VAL A 62 -8.18 13.88 6.75
N ALA A 63 -7.87 14.53 5.65
CA ALA A 63 -6.52 14.99 5.32
C ALA A 63 -6.60 16.38 4.68
N GLY A 64 -5.74 17.32 5.10
CA GLY A 64 -5.78 18.69 4.59
C GLY A 64 -7.09 19.45 4.81
N GLY A 65 -7.91 19.01 5.77
CA GLY A 65 -9.25 19.58 6.06
C GLY A 65 -10.38 18.93 5.25
N GLU A 66 -10.08 18.10 4.26
CA GLU A 66 -11.04 17.42 3.39
C GLU A 66 -11.29 15.99 3.84
N ARG A 67 -12.49 15.47 3.60
CA ARG A 67 -12.88 14.10 3.96
C ARG A 67 -12.82 13.17 2.75
N TYR A 68 -12.24 12.01 2.95
CA TYR A 68 -12.08 10.96 1.94
C TYR A 68 -12.72 9.65 2.43
N PRO A 69 -13.64 9.03 1.67
CA PRO A 69 -14.26 7.76 2.06
C PRO A 69 -13.28 6.58 2.10
N THR A 70 -12.29 6.57 1.21
CA THR A 70 -11.26 5.54 1.11
C THR A 70 -9.92 6.15 0.68
N ALA A 71 -8.83 5.43 0.85
CA ALA A 71 -7.51 5.86 0.38
C ALA A 71 -7.44 5.98 -1.17
N GLU A 72 -8.28 5.26 -1.92
CA GLU A 72 -8.38 5.46 -3.38
C GLU A 72 -8.96 6.82 -3.73
N HIS A 73 -9.99 7.31 -3.02
CA HIS A 73 -10.53 8.67 -3.21
C HIS A 73 -9.43 9.71 -2.97
N TYR A 74 -8.65 9.54 -1.88
CA TYR A 74 -7.54 10.44 -1.58
C TYR A 74 -6.50 10.44 -2.71
N MET A 75 -6.03 9.26 -3.12
CA MET A 75 -5.02 9.13 -4.18
C MET A 75 -5.48 9.79 -5.48
N MET A 76 -6.73 9.57 -5.89
CA MET A 76 -7.25 10.11 -7.15
C MET A 76 -7.53 11.61 -7.07
N ALA A 77 -8.05 12.11 -5.95
CA ALA A 77 -8.24 13.56 -5.74
C ALA A 77 -6.90 14.30 -5.67
N SER A 78 -5.91 13.77 -4.93
CA SER A 78 -4.56 14.33 -4.88
C SER A 78 -3.87 14.30 -6.26
N LYS A 79 -4.14 13.28 -7.07
CA LYS A 79 -3.71 13.27 -8.47
C LYS A 79 -4.32 14.44 -9.26
N ALA A 80 -5.61 14.67 -9.12
CA ALA A 80 -6.28 15.79 -9.80
C ALA A 80 -5.72 17.15 -9.36
N GLU A 81 -5.52 17.35 -8.05
CA GLU A 81 -4.90 18.55 -7.48
C GLU A 81 -3.46 18.75 -7.98
N LEU A 82 -2.66 17.69 -8.09
CA LEU A 82 -1.30 17.72 -8.63
C LEU A 82 -1.25 18.30 -10.04
N PHE A 83 -2.29 18.08 -10.84
CA PHE A 83 -2.42 18.60 -12.20
C PHE A 83 -3.27 19.85 -12.32
N GLY A 84 -3.71 20.43 -11.19
CA GLY A 84 -4.51 21.67 -11.16
C GLY A 84 -5.97 21.48 -11.56
N ASP A 85 -6.46 20.24 -11.59
CA ASP A 85 -7.85 19.89 -11.91
C ASP A 85 -8.68 19.81 -10.63
N TYR A 86 -8.95 20.97 -10.03
CA TYR A 86 -9.64 21.04 -8.74
C TYR A 86 -11.13 20.65 -8.83
N GLU A 87 -11.75 20.80 -9.99
CA GLU A 87 -13.14 20.39 -10.22
C GLU A 87 -13.24 18.84 -10.22
N ALA A 88 -12.31 18.17 -10.90
CA ALA A 88 -12.21 16.72 -10.85
C ALA A 88 -11.88 16.23 -9.44
N ALA A 89 -11.00 16.93 -8.70
CA ALA A 89 -10.67 16.55 -7.32
C ALA A 89 -11.92 16.54 -6.43
N GLU A 90 -12.77 17.58 -6.52
CA GLU A 90 -14.01 17.66 -5.75
C GLU A 90 -15.00 16.55 -6.16
N THR A 91 -15.16 16.31 -7.47
CA THR A 91 -16.03 15.24 -7.97
C THR A 91 -15.56 13.87 -7.50
N ILE A 92 -14.25 13.64 -7.46
CA ILE A 92 -13.64 12.39 -6.97
C ILE A 92 -13.91 12.21 -5.47
N ARG A 93 -13.78 13.26 -4.64
CA ARG A 93 -14.08 13.18 -3.20
C ARG A 93 -15.52 12.75 -2.92
N GLN A 94 -16.45 13.17 -3.78
CA GLN A 94 -17.88 12.87 -3.68
C GLN A 94 -18.30 11.57 -4.40
N ALA A 95 -17.38 10.86 -5.04
CA ALA A 95 -17.68 9.62 -5.74
C ALA A 95 -18.33 8.58 -4.79
N PRO A 96 -19.34 7.82 -5.23
CA PRO A 96 -20.07 6.89 -4.36
C PRO A 96 -19.25 5.69 -3.89
N ASP A 97 -18.20 5.36 -4.61
CA ASP A 97 -17.36 4.19 -4.36
C ASP A 97 -15.94 4.35 -4.95
N PRO A 98 -14.96 3.57 -4.49
CA PRO A 98 -13.56 3.69 -4.95
C PRO A 98 -13.37 3.32 -6.43
N LYS A 99 -14.24 2.50 -7.01
CA LYS A 99 -14.18 2.19 -8.44
C LYS A 99 -14.52 3.41 -9.28
N THR A 100 -15.55 4.15 -8.89
CA THR A 100 -15.93 5.42 -9.53
C THR A 100 -14.84 6.45 -9.36
N ALA A 101 -14.27 6.61 -8.17
CA ALA A 101 -13.13 7.50 -7.91
C ALA A 101 -11.94 7.16 -8.83
N LYS A 102 -11.62 5.87 -9.01
CA LYS A 102 -10.56 5.40 -9.92
C LYS A 102 -10.85 5.73 -11.40
N ILE A 103 -12.11 5.59 -11.83
CA ILE A 103 -12.51 5.94 -13.21
C ILE A 103 -12.31 7.43 -13.44
N LEU A 104 -12.84 8.28 -12.57
CA LEU A 104 -12.68 9.73 -12.64
C LEU A 104 -11.18 10.15 -12.61
N GLY A 105 -10.39 9.51 -11.76
CA GLY A 105 -8.96 9.75 -11.69
C GLY A 105 -8.17 9.42 -12.96
N ARG A 106 -8.72 8.64 -13.89
CA ARG A 106 -8.14 8.39 -15.22
C ARG A 106 -8.41 9.52 -16.22
N GLU A 107 -9.45 10.29 -15.97
CA GLU A 107 -9.92 11.39 -16.83
C GLU A 107 -9.39 12.77 -16.42
N VAL A 108 -8.53 12.82 -15.39
CA VAL A 108 -7.92 14.05 -14.89
C VAL A 108 -7.22 14.82 -16.01
N ALA A 109 -7.57 16.10 -16.15
CA ALA A 109 -6.99 17.00 -17.16
C ALA A 109 -5.49 17.26 -16.91
N ASN A 110 -4.78 17.66 -17.96
CA ASN A 110 -3.35 18.03 -17.92
C ASN A 110 -2.43 16.94 -17.34
N PHE A 111 -2.81 15.68 -17.49
CA PHE A 111 -2.03 14.55 -16.96
C PHE A 111 -0.64 14.46 -17.59
N ASP A 112 0.38 14.38 -16.75
CA ASP A 112 1.78 14.15 -17.09
C ASP A 112 2.26 12.89 -16.37
N ALA A 113 2.64 11.88 -17.13
CA ALA A 113 3.02 10.57 -16.60
C ALA A 113 4.29 10.63 -15.74
N GLU A 114 5.31 11.39 -16.16
CA GLU A 114 6.56 11.51 -15.41
C GLU A 114 6.33 12.25 -14.08
N LYS A 115 5.53 13.32 -14.12
CA LYS A 115 5.17 14.05 -12.91
C LYS A 115 4.39 13.16 -11.96
N TRP A 116 3.45 12.35 -12.47
CA TRP A 116 2.70 11.39 -11.66
C TRP A 116 3.61 10.33 -11.03
N GLU A 117 4.53 9.74 -11.80
CA GLU A 117 5.47 8.75 -11.29
C GLU A 117 6.35 9.26 -10.15
N ARG A 118 6.75 10.52 -10.21
CA ARG A 118 7.55 11.15 -9.14
C ARG A 118 6.80 11.39 -7.85
N HIS A 119 5.47 11.55 -7.89
CA HIS A 119 4.67 11.95 -6.73
C HIS A 119 3.74 10.85 -6.19
N ARG A 120 3.36 9.88 -7.03
CA ARG A 120 2.34 8.90 -6.70
C ARG A 120 2.64 8.09 -5.43
N TYR A 121 3.91 7.78 -5.17
CA TYR A 121 4.30 7.01 -4.01
C TYR A 121 4.06 7.79 -2.71
N ASP A 122 4.55 9.01 -2.63
CA ASP A 122 4.39 9.87 -1.46
C ASP A 122 2.91 10.17 -1.19
N ILE A 123 2.12 10.45 -2.23
CA ILE A 123 0.66 10.60 -2.12
C ILE A 123 0.01 9.38 -1.47
N VAL A 124 0.41 8.17 -1.84
CA VAL A 124 -0.16 6.94 -1.27
C VAL A 124 0.32 6.73 0.16
N VAL A 125 1.56 7.07 0.49
CA VAL A 125 2.07 7.05 1.87
C VAL A 125 1.25 8.00 2.74
N ASP A 126 1.09 9.27 2.32
CA ASP A 126 0.37 10.29 3.08
C ASP A 126 -1.09 9.90 3.35
N GLY A 127 -1.82 9.46 2.32
CA GLY A 127 -3.21 9.04 2.47
C GLY A 127 -3.38 7.84 3.38
N ASN A 128 -2.49 6.84 3.29
CA ASN A 128 -2.53 5.70 4.18
C ASN A 128 -2.10 6.07 5.61
N LEU A 129 -1.13 6.97 5.78
CA LEU A 129 -0.75 7.44 7.10
C LEU A 129 -1.94 8.06 7.84
N GLU A 130 -2.73 8.92 7.17
CA GLU A 130 -3.92 9.50 7.76
C GLU A 130 -5.03 8.47 8.00
N LYS A 131 -5.25 7.55 7.08
CA LYS A 131 -6.19 6.44 7.26
C LYS A 131 -5.86 5.62 8.52
N PHE A 132 -4.62 5.18 8.66
CA PHE A 132 -4.23 4.31 9.79
C PHE A 132 -4.06 5.08 11.10
N ARG A 133 -3.76 6.38 11.08
CA ARG A 133 -3.74 7.23 12.29
C ARG A 133 -5.13 7.40 12.90
N GLN A 134 -6.16 7.56 12.07
CA GLN A 134 -7.52 7.88 12.48
C GLN A 134 -8.36 6.65 12.82
N HIS A 135 -7.89 5.43 12.53
CA HIS A 135 -8.59 4.17 12.81
C HIS A 135 -7.74 3.22 13.65
N ALA A 136 -7.99 3.20 14.96
CA ALA A 136 -7.19 2.43 15.93
C ALA A 136 -7.08 0.94 15.57
N GLU A 137 -8.19 0.28 15.23
CA GLU A 137 -8.19 -1.15 14.89
C GLU A 137 -7.41 -1.45 13.59
N LEU A 138 -7.45 -0.55 12.61
CA LEU A 138 -6.68 -0.69 11.38
C LEU A 138 -5.19 -0.49 11.66
N ARG A 139 -4.85 0.51 12.50
CA ARG A 139 -3.49 0.75 12.96
C ARG A 139 -2.92 -0.47 13.69
N GLU A 140 -3.67 -1.04 14.63
CA GLU A 140 -3.27 -2.25 15.34
C GLU A 140 -3.02 -3.41 14.38
N PHE A 141 -3.89 -3.61 13.38
CA PHE A 141 -3.67 -4.63 12.35
C PHE A 141 -2.37 -4.37 11.57
N LEU A 142 -2.14 -3.15 11.08
CA LEU A 142 -0.93 -2.82 10.33
C LEU A 142 0.33 -3.04 11.19
N LEU A 143 0.33 -2.60 12.44
CA LEU A 143 1.45 -2.81 13.38
C LEU A 143 1.66 -4.29 13.70
N SER A 144 0.60 -5.10 13.78
CA SER A 144 0.68 -6.55 14.02
C SER A 144 1.36 -7.32 12.89
N THR A 145 1.50 -6.73 11.70
CA THR A 145 2.27 -7.36 10.61
C THR A 145 3.77 -7.44 10.93
N GLY A 146 4.22 -6.81 12.02
CA GLY A 146 5.62 -6.90 12.48
C GLY A 146 6.58 -6.44 11.40
N ASP A 147 7.60 -7.23 11.11
CA ASP A 147 8.61 -6.93 10.09
C ASP A 147 8.37 -7.67 8.77
N LYS A 148 7.13 -8.13 8.54
CA LYS A 148 6.79 -8.82 7.29
C LYS A 148 6.80 -7.85 6.12
N VAL A 149 7.22 -8.35 4.96
CA VAL A 149 7.00 -7.67 3.68
C VAL A 149 5.51 -7.70 3.37
N ILE A 150 4.91 -6.53 3.19
CA ILE A 150 3.49 -6.42 2.83
C ILE A 150 3.36 -6.51 1.32
N VAL A 151 2.44 -7.36 0.84
CA VAL A 151 2.29 -7.64 -0.59
C VAL A 151 0.84 -7.52 -1.02
N GLU A 152 0.58 -6.60 -1.96
CA GLU A 152 -0.67 -6.62 -2.69
C GLU A 152 -0.61 -7.71 -3.76
N ALA A 153 -1.21 -8.87 -3.45
CA ALA A 153 -1.17 -10.06 -4.30
C ALA A 153 -2.23 -9.97 -5.42
N SER A 154 -2.11 -8.93 -6.26
CA SER A 154 -2.97 -8.66 -7.41
C SER A 154 -2.29 -9.08 -8.70
N LYS A 155 -2.88 -10.07 -9.41
CA LYS A 155 -2.37 -10.57 -10.69
C LYS A 155 -2.39 -9.51 -11.80
N MET A 156 -3.35 -8.58 -11.73
CA MET A 156 -3.61 -7.60 -12.80
C MET A 156 -2.99 -6.23 -12.53
N ASP A 157 -2.60 -5.94 -11.30
CA ASP A 157 -1.96 -4.66 -10.96
C ASP A 157 -0.44 -4.80 -10.97
N LEU A 158 0.18 -4.20 -11.96
CA LEU A 158 1.64 -4.26 -12.16
C LEU A 158 2.36 -3.05 -11.52
N VAL A 159 1.63 -2.08 -11.00
CA VAL A 159 2.18 -0.89 -10.37
C VAL A 159 2.07 -1.02 -8.84
N TRP A 160 0.85 -1.10 -8.34
CA TRP A 160 0.58 -1.14 -6.91
C TRP A 160 0.71 -2.55 -6.33
N GLY A 161 0.38 -3.58 -7.13
CA GLY A 161 0.49 -4.99 -6.76
C GLY A 161 1.76 -5.67 -7.27
N SER A 162 1.95 -6.91 -6.80
CA SER A 162 3.08 -7.77 -7.19
C SER A 162 2.95 -8.38 -8.59
N GLY A 163 1.80 -8.26 -9.25
CA GLY A 163 1.52 -8.93 -10.52
C GLY A 163 1.37 -10.46 -10.41
N VAL A 164 1.24 -11.00 -9.18
CA VAL A 164 1.10 -12.42 -8.87
C VAL A 164 -0.11 -12.63 -7.99
N ALA A 165 -0.87 -13.70 -8.21
CA ALA A 165 -2.05 -13.99 -7.39
C ALA A 165 -1.65 -14.51 -5.99
N ARG A 166 -2.53 -14.32 -5.01
CA ARG A 166 -2.30 -14.68 -3.61
C ARG A 166 -2.03 -16.17 -3.39
N ASP A 167 -2.65 -17.02 -4.21
CA ASP A 167 -2.53 -18.49 -4.17
C ASP A 167 -1.45 -19.05 -5.09
N ASP A 168 -0.72 -18.18 -5.79
CA ASP A 168 0.42 -18.58 -6.61
C ASP A 168 1.63 -18.94 -5.71
N LYS A 169 2.34 -20.03 -6.06
CA LYS A 169 3.57 -20.45 -5.37
C LYS A 169 4.68 -19.38 -5.35
N ASN A 170 4.60 -18.41 -6.25
CA ASN A 170 5.55 -17.31 -6.36
C ASN A 170 5.10 -16.04 -5.61
N ALA A 171 3.96 -16.06 -4.90
CA ALA A 171 3.46 -14.90 -4.17
C ALA A 171 4.46 -14.34 -3.13
N THR A 172 5.33 -15.21 -2.59
CA THR A 172 6.40 -14.87 -1.64
C THR A 172 7.80 -14.91 -2.24
N ARG A 173 7.91 -14.84 -3.57
CA ARG A 173 9.19 -14.94 -4.29
C ARG A 173 9.38 -13.71 -5.19
N PRO A 174 10.04 -12.64 -4.70
CA PRO A 174 10.13 -11.34 -5.40
C PRO A 174 10.76 -11.43 -6.79
N ASP A 175 11.62 -12.41 -7.06
CA ASP A 175 12.22 -12.61 -8.38
C ASP A 175 11.19 -12.93 -9.48
N TYR A 176 10.03 -13.46 -9.09
CA TYR A 176 8.95 -13.83 -10.00
C TYR A 176 7.82 -12.80 -10.05
N TRP A 177 7.92 -11.71 -9.31
CA TRP A 177 6.92 -10.66 -9.36
C TRP A 177 7.06 -9.85 -10.66
N ARG A 178 5.92 -9.67 -11.32
CA ARG A 178 5.83 -8.88 -12.56
C ARG A 178 5.48 -7.42 -12.29
N GLY A 179 4.94 -7.14 -11.13
CA GLY A 179 4.52 -5.82 -10.65
C GLY A 179 5.46 -5.29 -9.58
N GLN A 180 5.41 -3.98 -9.38
CA GLN A 180 6.32 -3.23 -8.51
C GLN A 180 5.98 -3.34 -7.01
N ASN A 181 4.75 -3.76 -6.66
CA ASN A 181 4.25 -3.82 -5.27
C ASN A 181 4.35 -2.48 -4.51
N LEU A 182 4.17 -1.35 -5.18
CA LEU A 182 4.35 -0.04 -4.56
C LEU A 182 3.43 0.19 -3.35
N LEU A 183 2.19 -0.34 -3.38
CA LEU A 183 1.29 -0.24 -2.22
C LEU A 183 1.84 -0.99 -1.01
N GLY A 184 2.37 -2.19 -1.22
CA GLY A 184 3.00 -2.96 -0.13
C GLY A 184 4.14 -2.19 0.53
N PHE A 185 5.03 -1.59 -0.25
CA PHE A 185 6.15 -0.78 0.27
C PHE A 185 5.68 0.52 0.94
N ALA A 186 4.68 1.20 0.39
CA ALA A 186 4.08 2.38 1.02
C ALA A 186 3.48 2.05 2.39
N LEU A 187 2.77 0.92 2.51
CA LEU A 187 2.23 0.45 3.80
C LEU A 187 3.33 0.06 4.81
N MET A 188 4.45 -0.49 4.34
CA MET A 188 5.61 -0.74 5.21
C MET A 188 6.18 0.57 5.75
N GLU A 189 6.29 1.59 4.92
CA GLU A 189 6.73 2.92 5.34
C GLU A 189 5.76 3.56 6.34
N VAL A 190 4.45 3.51 6.07
CA VAL A 190 3.42 3.96 7.03
C VAL A 190 3.54 3.23 8.36
N ARG A 191 3.76 1.91 8.33
CA ARG A 191 3.98 1.10 9.53
C ARG A 191 5.19 1.58 10.33
N GLU A 192 6.30 1.88 9.68
CA GLU A 192 7.50 2.43 10.33
C GLU A 192 7.22 3.79 10.98
N GLN A 193 6.56 4.70 10.26
CA GLN A 193 6.18 6.01 10.79
C GLN A 193 5.21 5.94 11.99
N LEU A 194 4.38 4.90 12.05
CA LEU A 194 3.43 4.69 13.15
C LEU A 194 4.04 4.00 14.37
N ARG A 195 5.22 3.40 14.25
CA ARG A 195 5.98 2.80 15.36
C ARG A 195 6.78 3.82 16.18
N GLY A 196 7.24 4.89 15.53
CA GLY A 196 7.99 6.00 16.16
C GLY A 196 7.06 6.98 16.81
#